data_7643a273e5eb56f53a9854721d72461f
#
_entry.id   7643a273e5eb56f53a9854721d72461f
#
_cell.length_a   1.000
_cell.length_b   1.000
_cell.length_c   1.000
_cell.angle_alpha   90.00
_cell.angle_beta   90.00
_cell.angle_gamma   90.00
#
_symmetry.space_group_name_H-M   'P 1'
#
loop_
_entity.id
_entity.type
_entity.pdbx_description
1 polymer ?
#
loop_
_entity_poly.entity_id
_entity_poly.type
_entity_poly.pdbx_seq_one_letter_code
_entity_poly.pdbx_strand_id
1 'polypeptide(L)'
;MAGWFRSFLERSGLLNPDPVEQFAGDDTAMAEARRQAQAGLADYWARFEAPATDEEGFIVKVSLPWGEAYETVWAAPRTRAANLVTIELINRPQNRAHHLGQVLDVFESDIVDWAFRRAGILQGGFSERLMLDRMPPKLAAAKRADYGW
;
A
#
# COMPACT_ATOMS: atom_id res chain seq x y z
N MET A 1 18.46 -8.24 -4.07
CA MET A 1 17.29 -7.99 -3.19
C MET A 1 16.17 -7.20 -3.87
N ALA A 2 16.47 -6.20 -4.68
CA ALA A 2 15.44 -5.44 -5.39
C ALA A 2 14.67 -6.26 -6.46
N GLY A 3 15.30 -7.24 -7.09
CA GLY A 3 14.72 -7.96 -8.23
C GLY A 3 13.59 -8.93 -7.90
N TRP A 4 13.67 -9.65 -6.79
CA TRP A 4 12.60 -10.59 -6.45
C TRP A 4 11.40 -9.89 -5.80
N PHE A 5 11.66 -8.85 -5.05
CA PHE A 5 10.62 -8.01 -4.47
C PHE A 5 9.79 -7.35 -5.58
N ARG A 6 10.48 -6.86 -6.62
CA ARG A 6 9.83 -6.29 -7.80
C ARG A 6 9.00 -7.34 -8.55
N SER A 7 9.56 -8.54 -8.81
CA SER A 7 8.82 -9.61 -9.48
C SER A 7 7.65 -10.15 -8.66
N PHE A 8 7.76 -10.09 -7.32
CA PHE A 8 6.66 -10.41 -6.41
C PHE A 8 5.53 -9.38 -6.53
N LEU A 9 5.86 -8.10 -6.54
CA LEU A 9 4.89 -7.02 -6.67
C LEU A 9 4.22 -7.01 -8.06
N GLU A 10 4.98 -7.30 -9.11
CA GLU A 10 4.46 -7.46 -10.48
C GLU A 10 3.44 -8.60 -10.55
N ARG A 11 3.72 -9.73 -9.92
CA ARG A 11 2.80 -10.87 -9.86
C ARG A 11 1.59 -10.63 -8.98
N SER A 12 1.71 -9.78 -7.97
CA SER A 12 0.61 -9.47 -7.07
C SER A 12 -0.35 -8.41 -7.62
N GLY A 13 -0.04 -7.82 -8.79
CA GLY A 13 -0.83 -6.73 -9.37
C GLY A 13 -0.69 -5.40 -8.65
N LEU A 14 0.13 -5.34 -7.59
CA LEU A 14 0.34 -4.13 -6.79
C LEU A 14 1.22 -3.09 -7.49
N LEU A 15 1.95 -3.48 -8.54
CA LEU A 15 2.77 -2.58 -9.37
C LEU A 15 2.01 -1.95 -10.53
N ASN A 16 0.83 -2.44 -10.88
CA ASN A 16 0.02 -1.76 -11.88
C ASN A 16 -0.37 -0.39 -11.33
N PRO A 17 -0.10 0.68 -12.08
CA PRO A 17 -0.64 1.97 -11.71
C PRO A 17 -2.16 1.85 -11.80
N ASP A 18 -2.80 1.61 -10.67
CA ASP A 18 -4.22 1.83 -10.61
C ASP A 18 -4.45 3.30 -10.97
N PRO A 19 -5.47 3.59 -11.77
CA PRO A 19 -5.81 4.98 -12.05
C PRO A 19 -5.90 5.71 -10.71
N VAL A 20 -5.38 6.93 -10.65
CA VAL A 20 -5.48 7.79 -9.46
C VAL A 20 -6.91 7.76 -8.99
N GLU A 21 -7.10 7.11 -7.87
CA GLU A 21 -8.36 7.20 -7.19
C GLU A 21 -8.38 8.52 -6.45
N GLN A 22 -8.94 9.49 -7.11
CA GLN A 22 -9.37 10.69 -6.42
C GLN A 22 -10.59 10.30 -5.59
N PHE A 23 -10.35 10.02 -4.31
CA PHE A 23 -11.47 9.86 -3.40
C PHE A 23 -12.06 11.22 -3.15
N ALA A 24 -13.36 11.34 -3.37
CA ALA A 24 -14.11 12.47 -2.86
C ALA A 24 -13.86 12.53 -1.34
N GLY A 25 -13.61 13.74 -0.81
CA GLY A 25 -13.32 13.91 0.62
C GLY A 25 -14.45 13.48 1.57
N ASP A 26 -15.60 13.06 1.02
CA ASP A 26 -16.79 12.53 1.69
C ASP A 26 -16.95 11.01 1.55
N ASP A 27 -15.96 10.28 1.02
CA ASP A 27 -15.99 8.81 0.93
C ASP A 27 -15.84 8.19 2.33
N THR A 28 -16.97 7.94 2.97
CA THR A 28 -17.03 7.38 4.33
C THR A 28 -16.46 5.96 4.42
N ALA A 29 -16.62 5.16 3.37
CA ALA A 29 -16.09 3.80 3.32
C ALA A 29 -14.56 3.82 3.22
N MET A 30 -13.99 4.75 2.46
CA MET A 30 -12.55 4.91 2.38
C MET A 30 -11.96 5.48 3.66
N ALA A 31 -12.66 6.41 4.32
CA ALA A 31 -12.27 6.90 5.64
C ALA A 31 -12.26 5.78 6.68
N GLU A 32 -13.22 4.85 6.63
CA GLU A 32 -13.25 3.67 7.48
C GLU A 32 -12.08 2.73 7.20
N ALA A 33 -11.77 2.46 5.92
CA ALA A 33 -10.63 1.64 5.53
C ALA A 33 -9.31 2.23 6.07
N ARG A 34 -9.13 3.54 5.97
CA ARG A 34 -7.98 4.25 6.54
C ARG A 34 -7.92 4.11 8.05
N ARG A 35 -9.05 4.24 8.74
CA ARG A 35 -9.09 4.08 10.19
C ARG A 35 -8.71 2.66 10.62
N GLN A 36 -9.17 1.63 9.91
CA GLN A 36 -8.76 0.24 10.15
C GLN A 36 -7.26 0.05 9.93
N ALA A 37 -6.71 0.61 8.87
CA ALA A 37 -5.28 0.57 8.60
C ALA A 37 -4.48 1.23 9.74
N GLN A 38 -4.89 2.40 10.18
CA GLN A 38 -4.24 3.12 11.29
C GLN A 38 -4.31 2.33 12.60
N ALA A 39 -5.44 1.69 12.88
CA ALA A 39 -5.61 0.87 14.08
C ALA A 39 -4.67 -0.36 14.09
N GLY A 40 -4.34 -0.92 12.94
CA GLY A 40 -3.45 -2.07 12.80
C GLY A 40 -1.97 -1.73 12.59
N LEU A 41 -1.62 -0.45 12.50
CA LEU A 41 -0.29 -0.03 12.07
C LEU A 41 0.81 -0.40 13.08
N ALA A 42 0.52 -0.36 14.38
CA ALA A 42 1.48 -0.78 15.40
C ALA A 42 1.84 -2.26 15.28
N ASP A 43 0.87 -3.13 15.04
CA ASP A 43 1.10 -4.57 14.80
C ASP A 43 1.86 -4.80 13.49
N TYR A 44 1.52 -4.06 12.44
CA TYR A 44 2.26 -4.09 11.17
C TYR A 44 3.75 -3.79 11.38
N TRP A 45 4.08 -2.73 12.12
CA TRP A 45 5.47 -2.37 12.37
C TRP A 45 6.21 -3.40 13.21
N ALA A 46 5.55 -4.00 14.20
CA ALA A 46 6.15 -5.07 14.99
C ALA A 46 6.54 -6.26 14.11
N ARG A 47 5.71 -6.62 13.14
CA ARG A 47 5.98 -7.69 12.18
C ARG A 47 7.03 -7.30 11.15
N PHE A 48 7.01 -6.07 10.67
CA PHE A 48 8.03 -5.55 9.76
C PHE A 48 9.43 -5.60 10.38
N GLU A 49 9.56 -5.25 11.64
CA GLU A 49 10.84 -5.24 12.37
C GLU A 49 11.31 -6.65 12.75
N ALA A 50 10.40 -7.60 12.95
CA ALA A 50 10.69 -8.98 13.31
C ALA A 50 9.70 -9.95 12.62
N PRO A 51 9.83 -10.12 11.29
CA PRO A 51 8.89 -10.94 10.53
C PRO A 51 9.03 -12.42 10.88
N ALA A 52 7.89 -13.14 10.90
CA ALA A 52 7.91 -14.60 10.93
C ALA A 52 8.42 -15.16 9.59
N THR A 53 8.79 -16.45 9.57
CA THR A 53 9.39 -17.08 8.39
C THR A 53 8.45 -17.13 7.18
N ASP A 54 7.15 -17.08 7.41
CA ASP A 54 6.10 -17.08 6.37
C ASP A 54 5.56 -15.67 6.05
N GLU A 55 6.18 -14.64 6.64
CA GLU A 55 5.79 -13.23 6.44
C GLU A 55 6.80 -12.51 5.55
N GLU A 56 6.30 -11.86 4.49
CA GLU A 56 7.13 -11.18 3.49
C GLU A 56 6.36 -10.10 2.75
N GLY A 57 7.06 -9.30 1.93
CA GLY A 57 6.43 -8.33 1.03
C GLY A 57 5.75 -7.17 1.75
N PHE A 58 6.38 -6.64 2.78
CA PHE A 58 5.86 -5.52 3.56
C PHE A 58 5.85 -4.24 2.73
N ILE A 59 4.68 -3.63 2.58
CA ILE A 59 4.47 -2.38 1.85
C ILE A 59 3.50 -1.47 2.61
N VAL A 60 3.59 -0.19 2.33
CA VAL A 60 2.67 0.84 2.85
C VAL A 60 2.12 1.67 1.70
N LYS A 61 0.89 2.11 1.83
CA LYS A 61 0.27 3.08 0.91
C LYS A 61 0.36 4.44 1.56
N VAL A 62 0.96 5.38 0.86
CA VAL A 62 1.21 6.73 1.38
C VAL A 62 0.47 7.77 0.58
N SER A 63 0.01 8.82 1.26
CA SER A 63 -0.63 9.97 0.67
C SER A 63 0.42 11.05 0.43
N LEU A 64 0.64 11.42 -0.83
CA LEU A 64 1.58 12.47 -1.22
C LEU A 64 0.82 13.71 -1.68
N PRO A 65 1.19 14.90 -1.21
CA PRO A 65 0.55 16.14 -1.67
C PRO A 65 0.73 16.36 -3.17
N TRP A 66 -0.32 16.78 -3.85
CA TRP A 66 -0.31 17.17 -5.26
C TRP A 66 -1.23 18.38 -5.49
N GLY A 67 -0.64 19.58 -5.44
CA GLY A 67 -1.41 20.81 -5.44
C GLY A 67 -2.31 20.90 -4.21
N GLU A 68 -3.60 21.08 -4.40
CA GLU A 68 -4.61 21.08 -3.33
C GLU A 68 -5.18 19.67 -3.03
N ALA A 69 -4.74 18.67 -3.80
CA ALA A 69 -5.17 17.29 -3.68
C ALA A 69 -4.03 16.40 -3.16
N TYR A 70 -4.30 15.10 -3.13
CA TYR A 70 -3.34 14.07 -2.73
C TYR A 70 -3.37 12.94 -3.74
N GLU A 71 -2.22 12.34 -3.97
CA GLU A 71 -2.07 11.09 -4.69
C GLU A 71 -1.67 10.00 -3.70
N THR A 72 -2.27 8.83 -3.78
CA THR A 72 -1.85 7.69 -2.98
C THR A 72 -1.04 6.73 -3.81
N VAL A 73 0.11 6.29 -3.28
CA VAL A 73 1.03 5.38 -3.94
C VAL A 73 1.51 4.31 -2.97
N TRP A 74 1.79 3.12 -3.50
CA TRP A 74 2.42 2.07 -2.71
C TRP A 74 3.93 2.28 -2.65
N ALA A 75 4.51 1.96 -1.49
CA ALA A 75 5.93 2.13 -1.22
C ALA A 75 6.45 1.00 -0.35
N ALA A 76 7.74 0.69 -0.49
CA ALA A 76 8.44 -0.24 0.40
C ALA A 76 9.05 0.56 1.56
N PRO A 77 8.67 0.29 2.82
CA PRO A 77 9.33 0.91 3.95
C PRO A 77 10.76 0.39 4.08
N ARG A 78 11.69 1.28 4.38
CA ARG A 78 13.10 0.95 4.60
C ARG A 78 13.47 1.05 6.06
N THR A 79 13.20 2.20 6.68
CA THR A 79 13.49 2.48 8.07
C THR A 79 12.38 3.31 8.70
N ARG A 80 12.25 3.20 9.99
CA ARG A 80 11.32 3.99 10.80
C ARG A 80 12.04 4.53 12.03
N ALA A 81 11.88 5.82 12.27
CA ALA A 81 12.40 6.49 13.47
C ALA A 81 11.31 7.41 14.01
N ALA A 82 10.77 7.08 15.18
CA ALA A 82 9.63 7.78 15.79
C ALA A 82 8.43 7.82 14.81
N ASN A 83 7.96 9.01 14.43
CA ASN A 83 6.85 9.19 13.50
C ASN A 83 7.28 9.41 12.04
N LEU A 84 8.58 9.25 11.73
CA LEU A 84 9.13 9.44 10.39
C LEU A 84 9.49 8.09 9.79
N VAL A 85 9.06 7.86 8.55
CA VAL A 85 9.29 6.61 7.82
C VAL A 85 9.99 6.92 6.52
N THR A 86 11.13 6.26 6.28
CA THR A 86 11.82 6.31 4.98
C THR A 86 11.26 5.23 4.09
N ILE A 87 10.78 5.61 2.92
CA ILE A 87 10.11 4.74 1.96
C ILE A 87 10.76 4.82 0.58
N GLU A 88 10.56 3.78 -0.22
CA GLU A 88 10.89 3.77 -1.65
C GLU A 88 9.61 3.52 -2.45
N LEU A 89 9.30 4.41 -3.40
CA LEU A 89 8.09 4.29 -4.22
C LEU A 89 8.18 3.08 -5.14
N ILE A 90 7.16 2.22 -5.10
CA ILE A 90 7.07 0.99 -5.89
C ILE A 90 5.99 1.06 -6.99
N ASN A 91 5.13 2.08 -6.96
CA ASN A 91 4.28 2.46 -8.08
C ASN A 91 4.86 3.69 -8.78
N ARG A 92 4.54 3.85 -10.05
CA ARG A 92 4.85 5.07 -10.78
C ARG A 92 3.82 6.14 -10.42
N PRO A 93 4.22 7.24 -9.75
CA PRO A 93 3.30 8.33 -9.47
C PRO A 93 2.81 9.00 -10.76
N GLN A 94 1.60 9.51 -10.76
CA GLN A 94 1.10 10.36 -11.85
C GLN A 94 1.65 11.78 -11.74
N ASN A 95 1.84 12.25 -10.49
CA ASN A 95 2.53 13.51 -10.24
C ASN A 95 4.00 13.38 -10.68
N ARG A 96 4.39 14.15 -11.70
CA ARG A 96 5.74 14.13 -12.28
C ARG A 96 6.83 14.70 -11.37
N ALA A 97 6.46 15.28 -10.23
CA ALA A 97 7.42 15.68 -9.20
C ALA A 97 8.04 14.47 -8.49
N HIS A 98 7.42 13.31 -8.63
CA HIS A 98 7.87 12.04 -8.05
C HIS A 98 8.14 11.01 -9.14
N HIS A 99 8.93 9.97 -8.82
CA HIS A 99 9.25 8.90 -9.76
C HIS A 99 9.33 7.54 -9.08
N LEU A 100 9.14 6.49 -9.87
CA LEU A 100 9.33 5.10 -9.42
C LEU A 100 10.75 4.92 -8.85
N GLY A 101 10.84 4.29 -7.69
CA GLY A 101 12.12 4.05 -7.01
C GLY A 101 12.63 5.23 -6.20
N GLN A 102 11.92 6.35 -6.18
CA GLN A 102 12.28 7.49 -5.34
C GLN A 102 12.25 7.11 -3.87
N VAL A 103 13.31 7.49 -3.15
CA VAL A 103 13.39 7.36 -1.69
C VAL A 103 13.06 8.71 -1.06
N LEU A 104 12.11 8.71 -0.14
CA LEU A 104 11.71 9.92 0.58
C LEU A 104 11.23 9.57 1.98
N ASP A 105 11.19 10.59 2.83
CA ASP A 105 10.64 10.48 4.18
C ASP A 105 9.20 10.96 4.19
N VAL A 106 8.35 10.21 4.89
CA VAL A 106 6.95 10.57 5.13
C VAL A 106 6.65 10.47 6.62
N PHE A 107 5.62 11.17 7.07
CA PHE A 107 5.11 10.98 8.42
C PHE A 107 4.27 9.70 8.49
N GLU A 108 4.30 9.03 9.62
CA GLU A 108 3.46 7.85 9.84
C GLU A 108 1.97 8.16 9.63
N SER A 109 1.54 9.38 9.94
CA SER A 109 0.18 9.86 9.68
C SER A 109 -0.21 9.96 8.20
N ASP A 110 0.77 9.95 7.28
CA ASP A 110 0.54 9.94 5.83
C ASP A 110 0.32 8.53 5.28
N ILE A 111 0.48 7.50 6.10
CA ILE A 111 0.21 6.11 5.73
C ILE A 111 -1.30 5.87 5.80
N VAL A 112 -1.89 5.52 4.67
CA VAL A 112 -3.35 5.32 4.54
C VAL A 112 -3.73 3.85 4.46
N ASP A 113 -2.78 2.97 4.17
CA ASP A 113 -2.96 1.52 4.14
C ASP A 113 -1.61 0.82 4.28
N TRP A 114 -1.64 -0.46 4.54
CA TRP A 114 -0.45 -1.31 4.59
C TRP A 114 -0.82 -2.73 4.16
N ALA A 115 0.16 -3.48 3.71
CA ALA A 115 -0.02 -4.89 3.39
C ALA A 115 1.29 -5.66 3.56
N PHE A 116 1.16 -6.95 3.80
CA PHE A 116 2.24 -7.95 3.73
C PHE A 116 1.62 -9.31 3.45
N ARG A 117 2.42 -10.28 3.04
CA ARG A 117 1.93 -11.64 2.85
C ARG A 117 2.33 -12.52 4.01
N ARG A 118 1.36 -13.33 4.47
CA ARG A 118 1.57 -14.43 5.40
C ARG A 118 1.11 -15.72 4.74
N ALA A 119 2.04 -16.67 4.57
CA ALA A 119 1.77 -17.93 3.87
C ALA A 119 1.10 -17.70 2.49
N GLY A 120 1.53 -16.70 1.76
CA GLY A 120 1.00 -16.33 0.45
C GLY A 120 -0.30 -15.52 0.46
N ILE A 121 -0.92 -15.30 1.61
CA ILE A 121 -2.18 -14.57 1.75
C ILE A 121 -1.90 -13.13 2.15
N LEU A 122 -2.45 -12.18 1.41
CA LEU A 122 -2.28 -10.76 1.69
C LEU A 122 -3.02 -10.37 2.98
N GLN A 123 -2.29 -9.77 3.91
CA GLN A 123 -2.80 -9.19 5.15
C GLN A 123 -2.88 -7.67 4.97
N GLY A 124 -3.83 -7.03 5.66
CA GLY A 124 -4.08 -5.61 5.46
C GLY A 124 -4.80 -5.34 4.14
N GLY A 125 -4.38 -4.31 3.40
CA GLY A 125 -4.99 -3.98 2.12
C GLY A 125 -6.44 -3.53 2.26
N PHE A 126 -6.77 -2.73 3.27
CA PHE A 126 -8.14 -2.29 3.56
C PHE A 126 -8.73 -1.46 2.42
N SER A 127 -7.93 -0.59 1.82
CA SER A 127 -8.34 0.18 0.63
C SER A 127 -8.50 -0.72 -0.60
N GLU A 128 -7.63 -1.71 -0.76
CA GLU A 128 -7.71 -2.68 -1.85
C GLU A 128 -9.00 -3.51 -1.79
N ARG A 129 -9.39 -3.96 -0.59
CA ARG A 129 -10.65 -4.71 -0.41
C ARG A 129 -11.86 -3.89 -0.85
N LEU A 130 -11.89 -2.61 -0.45
CA LEU A 130 -12.95 -1.69 -0.84
C LEU A 130 -12.97 -1.47 -2.36
N MET A 131 -11.79 -1.34 -2.96
CA MET A 131 -11.68 -1.19 -4.41
C MET A 131 -12.19 -2.41 -5.17
N LEU A 132 -11.86 -3.60 -4.70
CA LEU A 132 -12.36 -4.83 -5.29
C LEU A 132 -13.88 -4.93 -5.24
N ASP A 133 -14.49 -4.47 -4.16
CA ASP A 133 -15.95 -4.44 -4.02
C ASP A 133 -16.61 -3.48 -5.02
N ARG A 134 -15.88 -2.49 -5.51
CA ARG A 134 -16.34 -1.48 -6.50
C ARG A 134 -16.00 -1.85 -7.95
N MET A 135 -15.22 -2.90 -8.17
CA MET A 135 -14.79 -3.35 -9.50
C MET A 135 -15.82 -4.28 -10.14
N PRO A 136 -15.78 -4.45 -11.49
CA PRO A 136 -16.49 -5.52 -12.16
C PRO A 136 -16.15 -6.89 -11.55
N PRO A 137 -17.14 -7.77 -11.30
CA PRO A 137 -16.94 -9.01 -10.54
C PRO A 137 -15.85 -9.94 -11.08
N LYS A 138 -15.70 -10.06 -12.40
CA LYS A 138 -14.67 -10.92 -13.02
C LYS A 138 -13.26 -10.40 -12.72
N LEU A 139 -13.05 -9.09 -12.81
CA LEU A 139 -11.77 -8.46 -12.55
C LEU A 139 -11.43 -8.55 -11.06
N ALA A 140 -12.42 -8.28 -10.21
CA ALA A 140 -12.26 -8.42 -8.75
C ALA A 140 -11.90 -9.86 -8.35
N ALA A 141 -12.57 -10.87 -8.94
CA ALA A 141 -12.29 -12.28 -8.66
C ALA A 141 -10.85 -12.67 -9.01
N ALA A 142 -10.32 -12.22 -10.14
CA ALA A 142 -8.94 -12.47 -10.53
C ALA A 142 -7.95 -11.86 -9.55
N LYS A 143 -8.16 -10.61 -9.13
CA LYS A 143 -7.31 -9.94 -8.14
C LYS A 143 -7.41 -10.59 -6.76
N ARG A 144 -8.62 -10.98 -6.31
CA ARG A 144 -8.79 -11.71 -5.05
C ARG A 144 -8.00 -13.01 -5.03
N ALA A 145 -8.03 -13.76 -6.14
CA ALA A 145 -7.25 -14.98 -6.26
C ALA A 145 -5.74 -14.72 -6.12
N ASP A 146 -5.22 -13.64 -6.71
CA ASP A 146 -3.81 -13.24 -6.59
C ASP A 146 -3.44 -12.87 -5.15
N TYR A 147 -4.37 -12.32 -4.38
CA TYR A 147 -4.17 -11.93 -2.98
C TYR A 147 -4.42 -13.07 -1.99
N GLY A 148 -4.99 -14.19 -2.45
CA GLY A 148 -5.37 -15.30 -1.60
C GLY A 148 -6.70 -15.08 -0.84
N TRP A 149 -7.57 -14.21 -1.37
CA TRP A 149 -8.87 -13.84 -0.78
C TRP A 149 -10.05 -14.56 -1.44
#